data_10e31a37212ee6c9cd7a7d4746227066
#
_entry.id   10e31a37212ee6c9cd7a7d4746227066
#
_cell.length_a   1.000
_cell.length_b   1.000
_cell.length_c   1.000
_cell.angle_alpha   90.00
_cell.angle_beta   90.00
_cell.angle_gamma   90.00
#
_symmetry.space_group_name_H-M   'P 1'
#
loop_
_entity.id
_entity.type
_entity.pdbx_description
1 polymer ?
#
loop_
_entity_poly.entity_id
_entity_poly.type
_entity_poly.pdbx_seq_one_letter_code
_entity_poly.pdbx_strand_id
1 'polypeptide(L)'
;MIRLATVAVLFALTLPAWAQEKGPALKAQAAVAGEIVRIGDLIDNAGAVADVPIFRAPDLGQTGSVSADRVIEAVRLHHIIGLDTRGLAEVAVTRQSRLITPKDIEARVVRALAGQYGPVDPKNLAATFDNELRALHVEPAAEVELRAVRIAFDPRSGRFDITFELPGSVAARKVALRYTGSLSETFEAAVPKRTVVQGEVLKPADLMLVRRPKAEFAANVITNTEQTAGLAARRALRIGQVLRDSDLQRPEFVSRNEPVTITYEVPGILLTLRGQAQEAGTLGDIINVLNIQSKRIVQATVIGPGRVSAGAGAPPRLAANAPSNGTR
;
A
#
# COMPACT_ATOMS: atom_id res chain seq x y z
N MET A 1 87.81 -29.64 -17.25
CA MET A 1 86.71 -30.02 -18.19
C MET A 1 85.55 -29.08 -17.88
N ILE A 2 85.42 -28.00 -18.65
CA ILE A 2 84.42 -26.94 -18.49
C ILE A 2 83.33 -27.25 -19.51
N ARG A 3 82.10 -27.47 -19.07
CA ARG A 3 80.97 -27.63 -20.00
C ARG A 3 80.22 -26.29 -20.05
N LEU A 4 80.27 -25.63 -21.23
CA LEU A 4 79.48 -24.47 -21.58
C LEU A 4 78.02 -24.92 -21.79
N ALA A 5 77.01 -24.34 -21.06
CA ALA A 5 75.63 -24.49 -21.30
C ALA A 5 75.14 -23.24 -22.07
N THR A 6 74.69 -23.43 -23.29
CA THR A 6 74.15 -22.41 -24.18
C THR A 6 72.68 -22.23 -23.83
N VAL A 7 72.28 -21.06 -23.30
CA VAL A 7 70.85 -20.68 -23.04
C VAL A 7 70.33 -20.01 -24.31
N ALA A 8 69.36 -20.64 -24.96
CA ALA A 8 68.63 -20.05 -26.10
C ALA A 8 67.45 -19.24 -25.54
N VAL A 9 67.53 -17.93 -25.69
CA VAL A 9 66.42 -17.02 -25.37
C VAL A 9 65.47 -16.97 -26.56
N LEU A 10 64.24 -17.55 -26.36
CA LEU A 10 63.17 -17.46 -27.35
C LEU A 10 62.47 -16.11 -27.20
N PHE A 11 62.71 -15.20 -28.17
CA PHE A 11 62.04 -13.92 -28.26
C PHE A 11 60.64 -14.16 -28.89
N ALA A 12 59.57 -14.22 -28.05
CA ALA A 12 58.20 -14.27 -28.54
C ALA A 12 57.79 -12.89 -29.08
N LEU A 13 57.71 -12.76 -30.39
CA LEU A 13 57.10 -11.59 -31.04
C LEU A 13 55.61 -11.62 -30.77
N THR A 14 55.16 -10.82 -29.81
CA THR A 14 53.72 -10.48 -29.64
C THR A 14 53.33 -9.49 -30.74
N LEU A 15 52.68 -10.01 -31.78
CA LEU A 15 52.01 -9.17 -32.78
C LEU A 15 50.85 -8.42 -32.09
N PRO A 16 50.74 -7.10 -32.23
CA PRO A 16 49.57 -6.39 -31.73
C PRO A 16 48.35 -6.90 -32.51
N ALA A 17 47.37 -7.43 -31.80
CA ALA A 17 46.06 -7.72 -32.37
C ALA A 17 45.47 -6.38 -32.84
N TRP A 18 45.48 -6.15 -34.13
CA TRP A 18 44.78 -5.04 -34.75
C TRP A 18 43.32 -5.24 -34.42
N ALA A 19 42.79 -4.42 -33.51
CA ALA A 19 41.36 -4.33 -33.28
C ALA A 19 40.73 -3.95 -34.61
N GLN A 20 40.06 -4.88 -35.23
CA GLN A 20 39.33 -4.68 -36.47
C GLN A 20 38.23 -3.68 -36.15
N GLU A 21 38.36 -2.43 -36.55
CA GLU A 21 37.31 -1.42 -36.37
C GLU A 21 36.05 -1.96 -37.06
N LYS A 22 35.09 -2.33 -36.24
CA LYS A 22 33.79 -2.75 -36.74
C LYS A 22 33.17 -1.57 -37.47
N GLY A 23 32.84 -1.78 -38.74
CA GLY A 23 32.13 -0.75 -39.54
C GLY A 23 30.83 -0.29 -38.91
N PRO A 24 30.24 0.79 -39.45
CA PRO A 24 28.97 1.30 -38.96
C PRO A 24 27.89 0.24 -39.13
N ALA A 25 27.14 -0.03 -38.05
CA ALA A 25 26.10 -1.07 -38.04
C ALA A 25 24.81 -0.57 -37.39
N LEU A 26 23.68 -0.94 -37.97
CA LEU A 26 22.35 -0.55 -37.50
C LEU A 26 22.01 -1.25 -36.19
N LYS A 27 21.45 -0.52 -35.24
CA LYS A 27 20.91 -1.08 -33.98
C LYS A 27 19.46 -1.54 -34.18
N ALA A 28 19.09 -2.65 -33.57
CA ALA A 28 17.69 -3.12 -33.56
C ALA A 28 16.77 -2.23 -32.71
N GLN A 29 17.33 -1.67 -31.64
CA GLN A 29 16.61 -0.83 -30.70
C GLN A 29 17.48 0.38 -30.30
N ALA A 30 16.83 1.53 -30.18
CA ALA A 30 17.44 2.76 -29.72
C ALA A 30 16.61 3.37 -28.58
N ALA A 31 17.29 3.78 -27.50
CA ALA A 31 16.68 4.51 -26.40
C ALA A 31 17.22 5.94 -26.40
N VAL A 32 16.34 6.92 -26.59
CA VAL A 32 16.70 8.33 -26.68
C VAL A 32 16.07 9.13 -25.55
N ALA A 33 16.83 10.03 -24.95
CA ALA A 33 16.33 10.89 -23.88
C ALA A 33 15.72 12.20 -24.40
N GLY A 34 16.20 12.69 -25.55
CA GLY A 34 15.82 13.97 -26.14
C GLY A 34 14.66 13.92 -27.12
N GLU A 35 14.29 15.09 -27.66
CA GLU A 35 13.26 15.20 -28.71
C GLU A 35 13.78 14.83 -30.10
N ILE A 36 15.08 14.67 -30.24
CA ILE A 36 15.76 14.46 -31.50
C ILE A 36 16.57 13.17 -31.40
N VAL A 37 16.46 12.32 -32.42
CA VAL A 37 17.24 11.12 -32.62
C VAL A 37 18.47 11.49 -33.42
N ARG A 38 19.65 11.10 -32.93
CA ARG A 38 20.95 11.33 -33.58
C ARG A 38 21.42 10.07 -34.28
N ILE A 39 22.39 10.21 -35.16
CA ILE A 39 22.98 9.08 -35.89
C ILE A 39 23.51 8.02 -34.93
N GLY A 40 24.26 8.41 -33.91
CA GLY A 40 24.81 7.48 -32.91
C GLY A 40 23.80 6.77 -32.04
N ASP A 41 22.55 7.27 -31.99
CA ASP A 41 21.46 6.56 -31.30
C ASP A 41 21.05 5.30 -32.08
N LEU A 42 21.08 5.37 -33.44
CA LEU A 42 20.61 4.31 -34.34
C LEU A 42 21.73 3.43 -34.85
N ILE A 43 22.98 3.93 -34.88
CA ILE A 43 24.11 3.29 -35.53
C ILE A 43 25.28 3.12 -34.55
N ASP A 44 25.76 1.89 -34.42
CA ASP A 44 27.03 1.60 -33.74
C ASP A 44 28.21 2.10 -34.61
N ASN A 45 29.25 2.59 -33.97
CA ASN A 45 30.49 3.07 -34.64
C ASN A 45 30.24 4.20 -35.66
N ALA A 46 29.33 5.11 -35.37
CA ALA A 46 29.01 6.25 -36.21
C ALA A 46 30.15 7.31 -36.29
N GLY A 47 31.18 7.19 -35.47
CA GLY A 47 32.37 8.06 -35.48
C GLY A 47 32.04 9.54 -35.25
N ALA A 48 32.65 10.43 -36.02
CA ALA A 48 32.50 11.87 -35.86
C ALA A 48 31.10 12.43 -36.14
N VAL A 49 30.23 11.66 -36.80
CA VAL A 49 28.86 12.08 -37.12
C VAL A 49 27.81 11.56 -36.13
N ALA A 50 28.23 10.92 -35.04
CA ALA A 50 27.33 10.35 -34.05
C ALA A 50 26.33 11.37 -33.49
N ASP A 51 26.72 12.62 -33.29
CA ASP A 51 25.90 13.68 -32.70
C ASP A 51 24.99 14.40 -33.69
N VAL A 52 25.06 14.07 -35.00
CA VAL A 52 24.25 14.70 -36.02
C VAL A 52 22.75 14.33 -35.85
N PRO A 53 21.87 15.31 -35.77
CA PRO A 53 20.42 15.08 -35.65
C PRO A 53 19.84 14.63 -36.98
N ILE A 54 19.00 13.58 -36.98
CA ILE A 54 18.40 13.05 -38.21
C ILE A 54 16.88 12.89 -38.16
N PHE A 55 16.30 12.54 -37.01
CA PHE A 55 14.88 12.34 -36.89
C PHE A 55 14.32 12.98 -35.61
N ARG A 56 13.02 13.20 -35.60
CA ARG A 56 12.30 13.53 -34.39
C ARG A 56 12.00 12.24 -33.62
N ALA A 57 12.22 12.25 -32.30
CA ALA A 57 11.86 11.14 -31.42
C ALA A 57 10.33 11.05 -31.27
N PRO A 58 9.80 9.87 -30.94
CA PRO A 58 8.39 9.72 -30.57
C PRO A 58 8.04 10.53 -29.31
N ASP A 59 6.78 10.49 -28.90
CA ASP A 59 6.37 11.12 -27.65
C ASP A 59 7.00 10.42 -26.44
N LEU A 60 7.10 11.14 -25.32
CA LEU A 60 7.71 10.63 -24.08
C LEU A 60 7.07 9.32 -23.64
N GLY A 61 7.88 8.31 -23.38
CA GLY A 61 7.44 6.98 -23.00
C GLY A 61 6.87 6.12 -24.11
N GLN A 62 6.88 6.62 -25.35
CA GLN A 62 6.41 5.88 -26.52
C GLN A 62 7.56 5.27 -27.32
N THR A 63 7.25 4.18 -27.99
CA THR A 63 8.15 3.53 -28.97
C THR A 63 7.56 3.73 -30.36
N GLY A 64 8.35 4.27 -31.25
CA GLY A 64 8.07 4.33 -32.68
C GLY A 64 9.04 3.46 -33.46
N SER A 65 8.79 3.22 -34.77
CA SER A 65 9.73 2.53 -35.63
C SER A 65 10.20 3.42 -36.78
N VAL A 66 11.45 3.23 -37.20
CA VAL A 66 12.03 3.89 -38.35
C VAL A 66 12.56 2.80 -39.29
N SER A 67 12.10 2.78 -40.54
CA SER A 67 12.60 1.78 -41.51
C SER A 67 14.11 1.93 -41.77
N ALA A 68 14.80 0.82 -41.97
CA ALA A 68 16.22 0.80 -42.29
C ALA A 68 16.56 1.64 -43.51
N ASP A 69 15.71 1.63 -44.56
CA ASP A 69 15.89 2.42 -45.79
C ASP A 69 15.92 3.93 -45.49
N ARG A 70 15.02 4.41 -44.62
CA ARG A 70 15.02 5.83 -44.19
C ARG A 70 16.28 6.21 -43.41
N VAL A 71 16.79 5.28 -42.58
CA VAL A 71 18.06 5.52 -41.90
C VAL A 71 19.18 5.59 -42.88
N ILE A 72 19.28 4.63 -43.85
CA ILE A 72 20.33 4.61 -44.88
C ILE A 72 20.29 5.92 -45.68
N GLU A 73 19.11 6.36 -46.11
CA GLU A 73 18.96 7.60 -46.86
C GLU A 73 19.43 8.83 -46.07
N ALA A 74 19.00 8.92 -44.81
CA ALA A 74 19.39 10.04 -43.95
C ALA A 74 20.90 10.09 -43.68
N VAL A 75 21.54 8.96 -43.39
CA VAL A 75 22.99 8.94 -43.08
C VAL A 75 23.90 9.04 -44.29
N ARG A 76 23.38 8.76 -45.50
CA ARG A 76 24.09 8.91 -46.76
C ARG A 76 24.56 10.36 -47.00
N LEU A 77 23.78 11.33 -46.55
CA LEU A 77 24.12 12.76 -46.60
C LEU A 77 25.31 13.11 -45.70
N HIS A 78 25.62 12.26 -44.74
CA HIS A 78 26.71 12.44 -43.77
C HIS A 78 27.92 11.53 -44.07
N HIS A 79 28.03 11.05 -45.31
CA HIS A 79 29.16 10.22 -45.81
C HIS A 79 29.32 8.86 -45.11
N ILE A 80 28.29 8.33 -44.45
CA ILE A 80 28.28 6.95 -43.99
C ILE A 80 27.91 6.06 -45.17
N ILE A 81 28.90 5.34 -45.69
CA ILE A 81 28.77 4.42 -46.81
C ILE A 81 28.97 2.99 -46.28
N GLY A 82 28.17 2.04 -46.77
CA GLY A 82 28.31 0.63 -46.36
C GLY A 82 27.77 0.33 -44.95
N LEU A 83 26.70 0.99 -44.54
CA LEU A 83 25.99 0.67 -43.27
C LEU A 83 25.55 -0.79 -43.31
N ASP A 84 26.02 -1.58 -42.34
CA ASP A 84 25.52 -2.94 -42.11
C ASP A 84 24.18 -2.89 -41.43
N THR A 85 23.11 -3.25 -42.12
CA THR A 85 21.74 -3.29 -41.55
C THR A 85 21.49 -4.52 -40.69
N ARG A 86 22.41 -5.49 -40.67
CA ARG A 86 22.24 -6.79 -39.97
C ARG A 86 20.94 -7.50 -40.34
N GLY A 87 20.40 -7.25 -41.55
CA GLY A 87 19.12 -7.79 -42.01
C GLY A 87 17.88 -7.19 -41.32
N LEU A 88 18.05 -6.10 -40.61
CA LEU A 88 16.93 -5.40 -39.94
C LEU A 88 16.13 -4.61 -40.97
N ALA A 89 14.80 -4.76 -40.94
CA ALA A 89 13.87 -3.97 -41.75
C ALA A 89 13.58 -2.60 -41.11
N GLU A 90 13.62 -2.54 -39.80
CA GLU A 90 13.31 -1.33 -39.01
C GLU A 90 14.09 -1.28 -37.69
N VAL A 91 14.21 -0.09 -37.12
CA VAL A 91 14.76 0.17 -35.78
C VAL A 91 13.65 0.65 -34.89
N ALA A 92 13.48 0.00 -33.74
CA ALA A 92 12.55 0.47 -32.71
C ALA A 92 13.21 1.60 -31.90
N VAL A 93 12.60 2.78 -31.91
CA VAL A 93 13.09 3.96 -31.17
C VAL A 93 12.17 4.24 -30.01
N THR A 94 12.67 4.11 -28.79
CA THR A 94 11.94 4.41 -27.57
C THR A 94 12.42 5.74 -26.99
N ARG A 95 11.50 6.69 -26.81
CA ARG A 95 11.85 7.90 -26.06
C ARG A 95 11.66 7.64 -24.58
N GLN A 96 12.77 7.72 -23.85
CA GLN A 96 12.78 7.51 -22.40
C GLN A 96 11.95 8.59 -21.70
N SER A 97 11.24 8.19 -20.66
CA SER A 97 10.50 9.10 -19.81
C SER A 97 10.56 8.66 -18.35
N ARG A 98 10.37 9.61 -17.47
CA ARG A 98 10.06 9.36 -16.09
C ARG A 98 8.55 9.51 -15.91
N LEU A 99 7.94 8.56 -15.22
CA LEU A 99 6.51 8.53 -14.95
C LEU A 99 6.21 9.16 -13.59
N ILE A 100 5.35 10.17 -13.56
CA ILE A 100 4.71 10.67 -12.34
C ILE A 100 3.34 10.02 -12.28
N THR A 101 3.15 9.16 -11.29
CA THR A 101 1.89 8.38 -11.17
C THR A 101 0.77 9.22 -10.54
N PRO A 102 -0.51 8.83 -10.72
CA PRO A 102 -1.63 9.44 -10.02
C PRO A 102 -1.45 9.51 -8.50
N LYS A 103 -0.85 8.48 -7.90
CA LYS A 103 -0.53 8.44 -6.46
C LYS A 103 0.50 9.49 -6.06
N ASP A 104 1.50 9.73 -6.91
CA ASP A 104 2.50 10.75 -6.66
C ASP A 104 1.87 12.14 -6.69
N ILE A 105 0.96 12.38 -7.64
CA ILE A 105 0.20 13.64 -7.76
C ILE A 105 -0.68 13.83 -6.51
N GLU A 106 -1.46 12.82 -6.12
CA GLU A 106 -2.28 12.84 -4.91
C GLU A 106 -1.45 13.18 -3.67
N ALA A 107 -0.34 12.46 -3.47
CA ALA A 107 0.54 12.70 -2.33
C ALA A 107 1.12 14.13 -2.29
N ARG A 108 1.39 14.73 -3.46
CA ARG A 108 1.87 16.11 -3.56
C ARG A 108 0.77 17.11 -3.26
N VAL A 109 -0.45 16.89 -3.77
CA VAL A 109 -1.61 17.72 -3.47
C VAL A 109 -1.91 17.71 -1.97
N VAL A 110 -2.00 16.53 -1.36
CA VAL A 110 -2.24 16.39 0.08
C VAL A 110 -1.17 17.11 0.90
N ARG A 111 0.10 16.93 0.54
CA ARG A 111 1.22 17.59 1.24
C ARG A 111 1.16 19.11 1.12
N ALA A 112 0.84 19.64 -0.07
CA ALA A 112 0.75 21.08 -0.29
C ALA A 112 -0.42 21.71 0.48
N LEU A 113 -1.51 20.97 0.66
CA LEU A 113 -2.72 21.44 1.34
C LEU A 113 -2.71 21.20 2.86
N ALA A 114 -1.90 20.25 3.36
CA ALA A 114 -1.89 19.88 4.77
C ALA A 114 -1.66 21.07 5.72
N GLY A 115 -0.75 21.98 5.34
CA GLY A 115 -0.48 23.21 6.10
C GLY A 115 -1.64 24.21 6.17
N GLN A 116 -2.62 24.10 5.26
CA GLN A 116 -3.79 24.99 5.20
C GLN A 116 -5.04 24.37 5.83
N TYR A 117 -5.09 23.05 5.92
CA TYR A 117 -6.21 22.32 6.53
C TYR A 117 -6.24 22.47 8.07
N GLY A 118 -5.09 22.67 8.71
CA GLY A 118 -4.94 22.76 10.15
C GLY A 118 -3.90 21.77 10.69
N PRO A 119 -3.81 21.57 12.01
CA PRO A 119 -2.83 20.70 12.65
C PRO A 119 -3.23 19.20 12.52
N VAL A 120 -3.37 18.72 11.29
CA VAL A 120 -3.72 17.32 10.98
C VAL A 120 -2.53 16.67 10.28
N ASP A 121 -2.21 15.44 10.67
CA ASP A 121 -1.17 14.66 9.98
C ASP A 121 -1.60 14.46 8.51
N PRO A 122 -0.73 14.76 7.53
CA PRO A 122 -1.01 14.52 6.11
C PRO A 122 -1.45 13.09 5.79
N LYS A 123 -1.03 12.12 6.61
CA LYS A 123 -1.45 10.72 6.48
C LYS A 123 -2.95 10.51 6.73
N ASN A 124 -3.54 11.41 7.49
CA ASN A 124 -4.98 11.38 7.83
C ASN A 124 -5.81 12.25 6.89
N LEU A 125 -5.22 12.77 5.83
CA LEU A 125 -5.91 13.52 4.80
C LEU A 125 -6.05 12.67 3.53
N ALA A 126 -7.21 12.77 2.88
CA ALA A 126 -7.44 12.20 1.56
C ALA A 126 -8.02 13.26 0.62
N ALA A 127 -7.47 13.29 -0.59
CA ALA A 127 -7.96 14.16 -1.64
C ALA A 127 -8.88 13.36 -2.57
N THR A 128 -10.07 13.90 -2.84
CA THR A 128 -10.95 13.40 -3.88
C THR A 128 -10.93 14.40 -5.03
N PHE A 129 -10.58 13.96 -6.23
CA PHE A 129 -10.43 14.82 -7.40
C PHE A 129 -11.71 14.85 -8.21
N ASP A 130 -12.03 16.02 -8.81
CA ASP A 130 -13.19 16.17 -9.68
C ASP A 130 -13.02 15.42 -11.01
N ASN A 131 -11.77 15.26 -11.47
CA ASN A 131 -11.43 14.55 -12.68
C ASN A 131 -10.45 13.41 -12.38
N GLU A 132 -10.47 12.40 -13.22
CA GLU A 132 -9.52 11.30 -13.12
C GLU A 132 -8.08 11.78 -13.31
N LEU A 133 -7.22 11.41 -12.38
CA LEU A 133 -5.80 11.72 -12.47
C LEU A 133 -5.13 10.84 -13.52
N ARG A 134 -4.44 11.49 -14.46
CA ARG A 134 -3.64 10.79 -15.47
C ARG A 134 -2.17 10.82 -15.09
N ALA A 135 -1.49 9.72 -15.42
CA ALA A 135 -0.04 9.67 -15.30
C ALA A 135 0.61 10.68 -16.25
N LEU A 136 1.67 11.34 -15.77
CA LEU A 136 2.41 12.32 -16.55
C LEU A 136 3.79 11.76 -16.91
N HIS A 137 4.09 11.70 -18.20
CA HIS A 137 5.43 11.39 -18.70
C HIS A 137 6.24 12.68 -18.83
N VAL A 138 7.42 12.71 -18.19
CA VAL A 138 8.33 13.85 -18.21
C VAL A 138 9.73 13.40 -18.66
N GLU A 139 10.57 14.34 -19.03
CA GLU A 139 11.94 14.05 -19.43
C GLU A 139 12.71 13.37 -18.26
N PRO A 140 13.58 12.40 -18.55
CA PRO A 140 14.34 11.67 -17.52
C PRO A 140 15.19 12.58 -16.62
N ALA A 141 15.70 13.66 -17.18
CA ALA A 141 16.53 14.65 -16.49
C ALA A 141 15.72 15.72 -15.72
N ALA A 142 14.39 15.76 -15.88
CA ALA A 142 13.57 16.73 -15.18
C ALA A 142 13.54 16.45 -13.67
N GLU A 143 13.54 17.48 -12.87
CA GLU A 143 13.26 17.35 -11.44
C GLU A 143 11.84 16.77 -11.27
N VAL A 144 11.67 15.84 -10.30
CA VAL A 144 10.36 15.20 -10.06
C VAL A 144 9.52 16.04 -9.07
N GLU A 145 10.06 17.15 -8.63
CA GLU A 145 9.40 17.96 -7.62
C GLU A 145 8.38 18.92 -8.25
N LEU A 146 7.10 18.53 -8.15
CA LEU A 146 5.98 19.41 -8.46
C LEU A 146 5.96 20.57 -7.46
N ARG A 147 6.12 21.80 -7.92
CA ARG A 147 6.04 23.02 -7.11
C ARG A 147 4.65 23.63 -7.24
N ALA A 148 3.96 23.79 -6.12
CA ALA A 148 2.69 24.47 -6.11
C ALA A 148 2.91 25.99 -6.33
N VAL A 149 2.35 26.53 -7.41
CA VAL A 149 2.45 27.97 -7.75
C VAL A 149 1.19 28.74 -7.38
N ARG A 150 0.08 28.02 -7.32
CA ARG A 150 -1.19 28.60 -6.88
C ARG A 150 -1.94 27.58 -6.04
N ILE A 151 -2.40 28.01 -4.86
CA ILE A 151 -3.23 27.21 -3.97
C ILE A 151 -4.42 28.06 -3.57
N ALA A 152 -5.63 27.58 -3.86
CA ALA A 152 -6.86 28.09 -3.30
C ALA A 152 -7.53 26.95 -2.54
N PHE A 153 -7.80 27.15 -1.24
CA PHE A 153 -8.39 26.16 -0.37
C PHE A 153 -9.46 26.82 0.51
N ASP A 154 -10.63 26.23 0.55
CA ASP A 154 -11.71 26.63 1.46
C ASP A 154 -11.86 25.59 2.58
N PRO A 155 -11.47 25.93 3.83
CA PRO A 155 -11.53 25.01 4.96
C PRO A 155 -12.95 24.56 5.34
N ARG A 156 -13.99 25.34 4.98
CA ARG A 156 -15.37 25.03 5.33
C ARG A 156 -15.94 23.91 4.47
N SER A 157 -15.71 24.02 3.17
CA SER A 157 -16.19 23.02 2.21
C SER A 157 -15.15 21.93 1.91
N GLY A 158 -13.91 22.13 2.34
CA GLY A 158 -12.77 21.27 1.99
C GLY A 158 -12.36 21.37 0.51
N ARG A 159 -12.97 22.30 -0.28
CA ARG A 159 -12.68 22.43 -1.71
C ARG A 159 -11.30 23.04 -1.94
N PHE A 160 -10.60 22.50 -2.93
CA PHE A 160 -9.30 23.02 -3.35
C PHE A 160 -9.22 23.20 -4.87
N ASP A 161 -8.35 24.17 -5.26
CA ASP A 161 -7.90 24.40 -6.61
C ASP A 161 -6.39 24.67 -6.54
N ILE A 162 -5.59 23.75 -7.03
CA ILE A 162 -4.14 23.83 -6.95
C ILE A 162 -3.53 23.72 -8.35
N THR A 163 -2.57 24.59 -8.63
CA THR A 163 -1.78 24.54 -9.86
C THR A 163 -0.32 24.26 -9.52
N PHE A 164 0.25 23.29 -10.21
CA PHE A 164 1.67 22.95 -10.09
C PHE A 164 2.44 23.35 -11.32
N GLU A 165 3.73 23.56 -11.12
CA GLU A 165 4.74 23.62 -12.15
C GLU A 165 5.79 22.53 -11.89
N LEU A 166 6.37 22.04 -12.98
CA LEU A 166 7.49 21.10 -12.92
C LEU A 166 8.71 21.77 -13.57
N PRO A 167 9.64 22.28 -12.77
CA PRO A 167 10.86 22.90 -13.30
C PRO A 167 11.66 21.90 -14.14
N GLY A 168 12.22 22.37 -15.25
CA GLY A 168 13.06 21.53 -16.12
C GLY A 168 12.31 20.65 -17.11
N SER A 169 10.99 20.54 -17.06
CA SER A 169 10.21 19.75 -18.03
C SER A 169 9.54 20.64 -19.08
N VAL A 170 9.89 20.41 -20.35
CA VAL A 170 9.21 21.04 -21.50
C VAL A 170 7.83 20.43 -21.72
N ALA A 171 7.71 19.11 -21.49
CA ALA A 171 6.44 18.40 -21.62
C ALA A 171 5.42 18.89 -20.62
N ALA A 172 5.80 19.05 -19.36
CA ALA A 172 4.92 19.54 -18.30
C ALA A 172 4.42 20.97 -18.53
N ARG A 173 5.23 21.82 -19.20
CA ARG A 173 4.80 23.18 -19.58
C ARG A 173 3.69 23.22 -20.63
N LYS A 174 3.56 22.17 -21.43
CA LYS A 174 2.51 22.05 -22.47
C LYS A 174 1.17 21.59 -21.91
N VAL A 175 1.11 21.13 -20.67
CA VAL A 175 -0.07 20.57 -20.00
C VAL A 175 -0.40 21.44 -18.78
N ALA A 176 -1.67 21.80 -18.62
CA ALA A 176 -2.10 22.49 -17.41
C ALA A 176 -2.12 21.49 -16.24
N LEU A 177 -1.17 21.64 -15.30
CA LEU A 177 -1.10 20.83 -14.08
C LEU A 177 -1.99 21.44 -12.99
N ARG A 178 -3.27 21.64 -13.31
CA ARG A 178 -4.29 22.16 -12.40
C ARG A 178 -5.18 21.04 -11.92
N TYR A 179 -5.32 20.94 -10.61
CA TYR A 179 -6.10 19.90 -9.96
C TYR A 179 -7.13 20.54 -9.05
N THR A 180 -8.38 20.13 -9.20
CA THR A 180 -9.51 20.57 -8.37
C THR A 180 -10.16 19.38 -7.70
N GLY A 181 -10.75 19.60 -6.53
CA GLY A 181 -11.36 18.53 -5.78
C GLY A 181 -11.73 18.95 -4.35
N SER A 182 -11.83 17.97 -3.48
CA SER A 182 -12.07 18.17 -2.05
C SER A 182 -11.06 17.41 -1.22
N LEU A 183 -10.61 18.01 -0.13
CA LEU A 183 -9.74 17.42 0.88
C LEU A 183 -10.58 17.13 2.12
N SER A 184 -10.48 15.94 2.67
CA SER A 184 -11.19 15.52 3.87
C SER A 184 -10.26 14.83 4.85
N GLU A 185 -10.52 15.03 6.13
CA GLU A 185 -9.85 14.25 7.18
C GLU A 185 -10.41 12.82 7.17
N THR A 186 -9.52 11.85 7.24
CA THR A 186 -9.84 10.43 7.26
C THR A 186 -9.29 9.78 8.52
N PHE A 187 -9.85 8.66 8.87
CA PHE A 187 -9.33 7.78 9.92
C PHE A 187 -9.38 6.33 9.45
N GLU A 188 -8.63 5.47 10.11
CA GLU A 188 -8.69 4.05 9.90
C GLU A 188 -9.82 3.45 10.75
N ALA A 189 -10.77 2.80 10.11
CA ALA A 189 -11.90 2.14 10.75
C ALA A 189 -11.82 0.63 10.56
N ALA A 190 -12.08 -0.13 11.62
CA ALA A 190 -12.18 -1.58 11.53
C ALA A 190 -13.46 -1.97 10.81
N VAL A 191 -13.34 -2.85 9.81
CA VAL A 191 -14.48 -3.40 9.06
C VAL A 191 -14.34 -4.91 8.94
N PRO A 192 -15.45 -5.69 8.98
CA PRO A 192 -15.43 -7.12 8.78
C PRO A 192 -15.06 -7.49 7.34
N LYS A 193 -14.18 -8.48 7.19
CA LYS A 193 -13.83 -9.11 5.90
C LYS A 193 -14.92 -10.06 5.41
N ARG A 194 -15.74 -10.58 6.31
CA ARG A 194 -16.85 -11.50 6.06
C ARG A 194 -18.07 -11.11 6.88
N THR A 195 -19.21 -11.66 6.56
CA THR A 195 -20.39 -11.51 7.41
C THR A 195 -20.16 -12.23 8.73
N VAL A 196 -20.49 -11.57 9.85
CA VAL A 196 -20.40 -12.10 11.21
C VAL A 196 -21.81 -12.20 11.76
N VAL A 197 -22.19 -13.35 12.29
CA VAL A 197 -23.51 -13.54 12.87
C VAL A 197 -23.58 -13.00 14.30
N GLN A 198 -24.80 -12.71 14.79
CA GLN A 198 -25.00 -12.29 16.17
C GLN A 198 -24.47 -13.35 17.15
N GLY A 199 -23.79 -12.90 18.21
CA GLY A 199 -23.21 -13.78 19.24
C GLY A 199 -21.85 -14.38 18.85
N GLU A 200 -21.41 -14.27 17.60
CA GLU A 200 -20.13 -14.79 17.16
C GLU A 200 -18.96 -13.97 17.70
N VAL A 201 -17.95 -14.64 18.26
CA VAL A 201 -16.74 -14.00 18.80
C VAL A 201 -15.83 -13.57 17.67
N LEU A 202 -15.50 -12.28 17.65
CA LEU A 202 -14.64 -11.68 16.67
C LEU A 202 -13.15 -12.00 16.95
N LYS A 203 -12.44 -12.29 15.88
CA LYS A 203 -10.98 -12.41 15.89
C LYS A 203 -10.39 -11.21 15.12
N PRO A 204 -9.24 -10.67 15.53
CA PRO A 204 -8.58 -9.60 14.77
C PRO A 204 -8.36 -9.94 13.29
N ALA A 205 -8.14 -11.23 12.96
CA ALA A 205 -7.99 -11.72 11.60
C ALA A 205 -9.26 -11.59 10.73
N ASP A 206 -10.45 -11.54 11.34
CA ASP A 206 -11.73 -11.37 10.64
C ASP A 206 -11.97 -9.91 10.21
N LEU A 207 -11.11 -9.00 10.67
CA LEU A 207 -11.23 -7.57 10.45
C LEU A 207 -10.09 -7.04 9.56
N MET A 208 -10.34 -5.92 8.91
CA MET A 208 -9.32 -5.11 8.24
C MET A 208 -9.55 -3.63 8.57
N LEU A 209 -8.48 -2.85 8.53
CA LEU A 209 -8.56 -1.40 8.64
C LEU A 209 -8.80 -0.81 7.25
N VAL A 210 -9.81 0.04 7.14
CA VAL A 210 -10.15 0.76 5.91
C VAL A 210 -10.22 2.24 6.22
N ARG A 211 -9.58 3.04 5.37
CA ARG A 211 -9.61 4.50 5.52
C ARG A 211 -10.97 5.03 5.10
N ARG A 212 -11.58 5.84 5.97
CA ARG A 212 -12.91 6.44 5.78
C ARG A 212 -12.91 7.93 6.14
N PRO A 213 -13.70 8.77 5.43
CA PRO A 213 -13.86 10.17 5.78
C PRO A 213 -14.43 10.35 7.20
N LYS A 214 -13.83 11.22 7.99
CA LYS A 214 -14.24 11.47 9.38
C LYS A 214 -15.66 12.06 9.46
N ALA A 215 -16.06 12.83 8.47
CA ALA A 215 -17.37 13.47 8.41
C ALA A 215 -18.54 12.47 8.28
N GLU A 216 -18.31 11.25 7.80
CA GLU A 216 -19.37 10.25 7.62
C GLU A 216 -19.75 9.54 8.92
N PHE A 217 -18.93 9.64 9.97
CA PHE A 217 -19.09 8.83 11.16
C PHE A 217 -19.02 9.68 12.43
N ALA A 218 -20.01 9.49 13.30
CA ALA A 218 -20.00 9.99 14.66
C ALA A 218 -18.95 9.28 15.52
N ALA A 219 -18.77 9.76 16.73
CA ALA A 219 -17.89 9.16 17.74
C ALA A 219 -18.10 7.64 17.93
N ASN A 220 -17.12 6.96 18.54
CA ASN A 220 -17.17 5.53 18.94
C ASN A 220 -16.98 4.52 17.81
N VAL A 221 -16.16 4.87 16.81
CA VAL A 221 -15.70 3.92 15.80
C VAL A 221 -14.46 3.20 16.31
N ILE A 222 -14.39 1.90 16.06
CA ILE A 222 -13.22 1.08 16.39
C ILE A 222 -12.11 1.34 15.36
N THR A 223 -11.00 1.87 15.84
CA THR A 223 -9.82 2.21 15.02
C THR A 223 -8.69 1.20 15.15
N ASN A 224 -8.77 0.28 16.11
CA ASN A 224 -7.80 -0.77 16.34
C ASN A 224 -8.49 -2.13 16.43
N THR A 225 -8.10 -3.09 15.59
CA THR A 225 -8.66 -4.44 15.57
C THR A 225 -8.39 -5.24 16.84
N GLU A 226 -7.31 -4.93 17.56
CA GLU A 226 -6.99 -5.60 18.84
C GLU A 226 -8.03 -5.32 19.94
N GLN A 227 -8.71 -4.17 19.88
CA GLN A 227 -9.77 -3.84 20.83
C GLN A 227 -10.98 -4.75 20.72
N THR A 228 -11.14 -5.47 19.62
CA THR A 228 -12.26 -6.38 19.38
C THR A 228 -11.96 -7.81 19.83
N ALA A 229 -10.71 -8.10 20.18
CA ALA A 229 -10.30 -9.46 20.55
C ALA A 229 -11.11 -9.96 21.77
N GLY A 230 -11.77 -11.10 21.60
CA GLY A 230 -12.58 -11.71 22.66
C GLY A 230 -13.94 -11.08 22.88
N LEU A 231 -14.36 -10.08 22.08
CA LEU A 231 -15.73 -9.56 22.07
C LEU A 231 -16.57 -10.29 21.02
N ALA A 232 -17.87 -10.37 21.26
CA ALA A 232 -18.84 -10.97 20.36
C ALA A 232 -19.68 -9.88 19.66
N ALA A 233 -20.17 -10.19 18.47
CA ALA A 233 -21.07 -9.33 17.74
C ALA A 233 -22.43 -9.25 18.45
N ARG A 234 -22.88 -8.05 18.82
CA ARG A 234 -24.21 -7.83 19.42
C ARG A 234 -25.30 -8.03 18.39
N ARG A 235 -25.04 -7.78 17.12
CA ARG A 235 -25.94 -7.96 15.98
C ARG A 235 -25.18 -8.51 14.77
N ALA A 236 -25.87 -8.97 13.76
CA ALA A 236 -25.23 -9.37 12.51
C ALA A 236 -24.46 -8.20 11.88
N LEU A 237 -23.20 -8.44 11.51
CA LEU A 237 -22.30 -7.46 10.90
C LEU A 237 -22.09 -7.81 9.43
N ARG A 238 -22.19 -6.81 8.57
CA ARG A 238 -22.01 -6.98 7.11
C ARG A 238 -20.57 -6.70 6.71
N ILE A 239 -20.14 -7.31 5.63
CA ILE A 239 -18.84 -7.04 5.01
C ILE A 239 -18.70 -5.53 4.74
N GLY A 240 -17.54 -4.95 5.11
CA GLY A 240 -17.24 -3.54 4.87
C GLY A 240 -17.99 -2.53 5.74
N GLN A 241 -18.85 -3.00 6.65
CA GLN A 241 -19.54 -2.13 7.62
C GLN A 241 -18.53 -1.62 8.65
N VAL A 242 -18.50 -0.31 8.90
CA VAL A 242 -17.68 0.27 9.97
C VAL A 242 -18.19 -0.20 11.33
N LEU A 243 -17.28 -0.76 12.13
CA LEU A 243 -17.57 -1.24 13.47
C LEU A 243 -17.58 -0.10 14.47
N ARG A 244 -18.56 -0.16 15.39
CA ARG A 244 -18.68 0.74 16.53
C ARG A 244 -18.63 -0.07 17.83
N ASP A 245 -18.26 0.57 18.93
CA ASP A 245 -18.29 -0.06 20.25
C ASP A 245 -19.68 -0.65 20.57
N SER A 246 -20.77 0.01 20.12
CA SER A 246 -22.14 -0.46 20.32
C SER A 246 -22.49 -1.74 19.57
N ASP A 247 -21.70 -2.12 18.56
CA ASP A 247 -21.91 -3.35 17.79
C ASP A 247 -21.32 -4.57 18.48
N LEU A 248 -20.57 -4.38 19.56
CA LEU A 248 -19.87 -5.41 20.30
C LEU A 248 -20.42 -5.59 21.71
N GLN A 249 -20.23 -6.78 22.22
CA GLN A 249 -20.58 -7.15 23.59
C GLN A 249 -19.61 -8.22 24.10
N ARG A 250 -19.62 -8.45 25.42
CA ARG A 250 -18.92 -9.62 25.98
C ARG A 250 -19.62 -10.89 25.49
N PRO A 251 -18.87 -11.93 25.09
CA PRO A 251 -19.45 -13.17 24.60
C PRO A 251 -20.21 -13.88 25.75
N GLU A 252 -21.43 -14.35 25.47
CA GLU A 252 -22.14 -15.25 26.37
C GLU A 252 -21.49 -16.63 26.26
N PHE A 253 -21.04 -17.16 27.36
CA PHE A 253 -20.48 -18.51 27.46
C PHE A 253 -21.50 -19.53 27.94
N VAL A 254 -22.57 -19.07 28.50
CA VAL A 254 -23.70 -19.88 28.95
C VAL A 254 -24.99 -19.15 28.62
N SER A 255 -25.88 -19.80 27.86
CA SER A 255 -27.18 -19.27 27.51
C SER A 255 -28.23 -19.75 28.50
N ARG A 256 -29.36 -19.00 28.62
CA ARG A 256 -30.47 -19.43 29.46
C ARG A 256 -31.05 -20.76 28.98
N ASN A 257 -31.33 -21.67 29.91
CA ASN A 257 -31.79 -23.03 29.69
C ASN A 257 -30.79 -23.98 29.06
N GLU A 258 -29.53 -23.56 28.86
CA GLU A 258 -28.48 -24.38 28.33
C GLU A 258 -28.03 -25.44 29.35
N PRO A 259 -27.82 -26.71 28.93
CA PRO A 259 -27.20 -27.70 29.78
C PRO A 259 -25.73 -27.34 30.02
N VAL A 260 -25.35 -27.24 31.31
CA VAL A 260 -24.00 -26.85 31.72
C VAL A 260 -23.36 -27.90 32.62
N THR A 261 -22.05 -27.91 32.62
CA THR A 261 -21.25 -28.71 33.55
C THR A 261 -20.88 -27.87 34.76
N ILE A 262 -21.40 -28.27 35.93
CA ILE A 262 -21.05 -27.67 37.21
C ILE A 262 -19.79 -28.38 37.72
N THR A 263 -18.72 -27.65 37.97
CA THR A 263 -17.49 -28.14 38.56
C THR A 263 -17.34 -27.61 39.97
N TYR A 264 -17.06 -28.48 40.93
CA TYR A 264 -16.72 -28.11 42.30
C TYR A 264 -15.34 -28.67 42.60
N GLU A 265 -14.41 -27.80 42.91
CA GLU A 265 -13.00 -28.15 43.14
C GLU A 265 -12.56 -27.66 44.52
N VAL A 266 -12.09 -28.62 45.33
CA VAL A 266 -11.40 -28.36 46.59
C VAL A 266 -10.18 -29.24 46.70
N PRO A 267 -9.19 -28.95 47.54
CA PRO A 267 -7.97 -29.76 47.67
C PRO A 267 -8.28 -31.26 47.81
N GLY A 268 -7.88 -32.02 46.79
CA GLY A 268 -8.06 -33.47 46.75
C GLY A 268 -9.41 -33.98 46.21
N ILE A 269 -10.36 -33.08 45.88
CA ILE A 269 -11.71 -33.47 45.37
C ILE A 269 -12.08 -32.61 44.20
N LEU A 270 -12.35 -33.25 43.04
CA LEU A 270 -12.95 -32.65 41.87
C LEU A 270 -14.33 -33.34 41.61
N LEU A 271 -15.41 -32.60 41.78
CA LEU A 271 -16.76 -33.08 41.50
C LEU A 271 -17.28 -32.42 40.23
N THR A 272 -17.90 -33.21 39.37
CA THR A 272 -18.49 -32.73 38.13
C THR A 272 -19.94 -33.19 38.07
N LEU A 273 -20.88 -32.26 37.88
CA LEU A 273 -22.32 -32.51 37.86
C LEU A 273 -22.93 -31.86 36.61
N ARG A 274 -24.05 -32.39 36.16
CA ARG A 274 -24.87 -31.78 35.11
C ARG A 274 -25.90 -30.85 35.69
N GLY A 275 -25.99 -29.67 35.15
CA GLY A 275 -26.97 -28.64 35.51
C GLY A 275 -27.63 -28.03 34.28
N GLN A 276 -28.63 -27.19 34.52
CA GLN A 276 -29.29 -26.36 33.53
C GLN A 276 -29.21 -24.91 34.01
N ALA A 277 -28.64 -24.04 33.19
CA ALA A 277 -28.56 -22.62 33.50
C ALA A 277 -29.95 -21.98 33.52
N GLN A 278 -30.24 -21.22 34.57
CA GLN A 278 -31.51 -20.45 34.67
C GLN A 278 -31.36 -19.04 34.07
N GLU A 279 -30.13 -18.59 33.93
CA GLU A 279 -29.71 -17.26 33.44
C GLU A 279 -28.59 -17.39 32.48
N ALA A 280 -28.50 -16.45 31.53
CA ALA A 280 -27.35 -16.33 30.67
C ALA A 280 -26.18 -15.68 31.43
N GLY A 281 -24.93 -16.00 31.03
CA GLY A 281 -23.76 -15.44 31.69
C GLY A 281 -22.52 -15.37 30.78
N THR A 282 -21.74 -14.32 31.02
CA THR A 282 -20.41 -14.14 30.43
C THR A 282 -19.36 -14.67 31.39
N LEU A 283 -18.10 -14.76 30.95
CA LEU A 283 -16.98 -15.23 31.75
C LEU A 283 -16.88 -14.43 33.08
N GLY A 284 -16.88 -15.13 34.19
CA GLY A 284 -16.80 -14.53 35.55
C GLY A 284 -18.16 -14.12 36.15
N ASP A 285 -19.27 -14.20 35.42
CA ASP A 285 -20.59 -13.93 35.97
C ASP A 285 -21.05 -15.05 36.88
N ILE A 286 -21.76 -14.69 37.95
CA ILE A 286 -22.40 -15.64 38.83
C ILE A 286 -23.83 -15.81 38.37
N ILE A 287 -24.20 -17.03 38.02
CA ILE A 287 -25.50 -17.38 37.48
C ILE A 287 -26.16 -18.47 38.34
N ASN A 288 -27.50 -18.51 38.33
CA ASN A 288 -28.29 -19.56 38.94
C ASN A 288 -28.34 -20.78 38.02
N VAL A 289 -27.93 -21.94 38.50
CA VAL A 289 -27.92 -23.21 37.78
C VAL A 289 -28.72 -24.26 38.53
N LEU A 290 -29.69 -24.89 37.88
CA LEU A 290 -30.46 -25.99 38.41
C LEU A 290 -29.65 -27.29 38.31
N ASN A 291 -29.29 -27.89 39.40
CA ASN A 291 -28.70 -29.23 39.41
C ASN A 291 -29.79 -30.26 39.05
N ILE A 292 -29.64 -30.98 37.95
CA ILE A 292 -30.66 -31.90 37.42
C ILE A 292 -30.91 -33.08 38.34
N GLN A 293 -29.89 -33.52 39.07
CA GLN A 293 -30.01 -34.70 39.98
C GLN A 293 -30.70 -34.35 41.28
N SER A 294 -30.27 -33.25 41.93
CA SER A 294 -30.80 -32.88 43.24
C SER A 294 -32.03 -31.96 43.18
N LYS A 295 -32.38 -31.45 41.98
CA LYS A 295 -33.44 -30.46 41.75
C LYS A 295 -33.26 -29.16 42.55
N ARG A 296 -32.03 -28.86 42.99
CA ARG A 296 -31.69 -27.65 43.73
C ARG A 296 -31.02 -26.64 42.82
N ILE A 297 -31.27 -25.36 43.08
CA ILE A 297 -30.62 -24.24 42.43
C ILE A 297 -29.27 -23.98 43.14
N VAL A 298 -28.21 -23.87 42.42
CA VAL A 298 -26.86 -23.57 42.90
C VAL A 298 -26.35 -22.33 42.19
N GLN A 299 -25.80 -21.39 42.93
CA GLN A 299 -25.05 -20.26 42.33
C GLN A 299 -23.67 -20.74 41.89
N ALA A 300 -23.31 -20.47 40.65
CA ALA A 300 -22.04 -20.89 40.10
C ALA A 300 -21.47 -19.79 39.18
N THR A 301 -20.15 -19.65 39.18
CA THR A 301 -19.43 -18.71 38.36
C THR A 301 -19.14 -19.33 36.99
N VAL A 302 -19.44 -18.61 35.91
CA VAL A 302 -19.12 -19.03 34.54
C VAL A 302 -17.62 -19.00 34.34
N ILE A 303 -17.03 -20.18 34.00
CA ILE A 303 -15.59 -20.35 33.81
C ILE A 303 -15.22 -20.64 32.33
N GLY A 304 -16.21 -20.81 31.47
CA GLY A 304 -16.04 -21.07 30.05
C GLY A 304 -17.32 -21.54 29.37
N PRO A 305 -17.30 -21.83 28.07
CA PRO A 305 -18.47 -22.28 27.32
C PRO A 305 -19.10 -23.53 27.92
N GLY A 306 -20.39 -23.40 28.33
CA GLY A 306 -21.13 -24.50 28.97
C GLY A 306 -20.56 -24.99 30.30
N ARG A 307 -19.64 -24.23 30.94
CA ARG A 307 -18.94 -24.67 32.17
C ARG A 307 -19.06 -23.61 33.26
N VAL A 308 -19.43 -24.05 34.45
CA VAL A 308 -19.60 -23.19 35.62
C VAL A 308 -18.91 -23.83 36.84
N SER A 309 -18.39 -23.01 37.75
CA SER A 309 -17.75 -23.44 39.00
C SER A 309 -18.61 -23.07 40.21
N ALA A 310 -18.92 -24.04 41.03
CA ALA A 310 -19.71 -23.88 42.26
C ALA A 310 -18.83 -23.82 43.54
N GLY A 311 -17.54 -23.58 43.45
CA GLY A 311 -16.63 -23.56 44.61
C GLY A 311 -16.02 -22.18 44.91
N ALA A 312 -15.34 -22.05 46.05
CA ALA A 312 -14.71 -20.80 46.53
C ALA A 312 -13.52 -20.27 45.68
N GLY A 313 -13.50 -20.55 44.38
CA GLY A 313 -12.50 -20.10 43.41
C GLY A 313 -12.99 -19.00 42.46
N ALA A 314 -14.02 -18.22 42.80
CA ALA A 314 -14.37 -17.04 42.04
C ALA A 314 -13.23 -16.01 42.15
N PRO A 315 -12.63 -15.54 41.01
CA PRO A 315 -11.64 -14.47 41.09
C PRO A 315 -12.28 -13.25 41.78
N PRO A 316 -11.51 -12.56 42.65
CA PRO A 316 -12.06 -11.39 43.34
C PRO A 316 -12.47 -10.35 42.31
N ARG A 317 -13.72 -9.86 42.41
CA ARG A 317 -14.15 -8.66 41.69
C ARG A 317 -13.11 -7.57 41.99
N LEU A 318 -12.43 -7.07 41.01
CA LEU A 318 -11.83 -5.76 41.10
C LEU A 318 -12.97 -4.76 41.30
N ALA A 319 -13.15 -4.35 42.55
CA ALA A 319 -14.11 -3.31 42.90
C ALA A 319 -13.67 -2.05 42.17
N ALA A 320 -14.51 -1.61 41.21
CA ALA A 320 -14.37 -0.30 40.62
C ALA A 320 -14.45 0.71 41.79
N ASN A 321 -13.37 1.49 42.01
CA ASN A 321 -13.33 2.58 42.95
C ASN A 321 -14.49 3.55 42.64
N ALA A 322 -15.50 3.55 43.45
CA ALA A 322 -16.45 4.64 43.52
C ALA A 322 -15.74 5.88 44.08
N PRO A 323 -15.86 7.07 43.49
CA PRO A 323 -15.32 8.27 44.06
C PRO A 323 -16.08 8.57 45.36
N SER A 324 -15.35 8.63 46.48
CA SER A 324 -15.87 9.10 47.76
C SER A 324 -16.19 10.60 47.62
N ASN A 325 -17.48 10.94 47.64
CA ASN A 325 -17.94 12.28 47.92
C ASN A 325 -17.57 12.62 49.36
N GLY A 326 -16.51 13.40 49.52
CA GLY A 326 -16.14 14.06 50.78
C GLY A 326 -16.84 15.40 50.89
N THR A 327 -17.87 15.44 51.68
CA THR A 327 -18.46 16.67 52.23
C THR A 327 -17.48 17.32 53.20
N ARG A 328 -17.05 18.51 52.91
CA ARG A 328 -17.00 19.70 53.78
C ARG A 328 -16.40 20.89 53.06
#